data_bb022613c2eca8d623749304dad6f151
#
_entry.id   bb022613c2eca8d623749304dad6f151
#
_cell.length_a   1.000
_cell.length_b   1.000
_cell.length_c   1.000
_cell.angle_alpha   90.00
_cell.angle_beta   90.00
_cell.angle_gamma   90.00
#
_symmetry.space_group_name_H-M   'P 1'
#
loop_
_entity.id
_entity.type
_entity.pdbx_description
1 polymer ?
#
loop_
_entity_poly.entity_id
_entity_poly.type
_entity_poly.pdbx_seq_one_letter_code
_entity_poly.pdbx_strand_id
1 'polypeptide(L)'
;AARNEGEVLSAGDAFLIYLGIFSYEEAISKPASKLREEILKMWKEFVPVKEAAPVKRLLEPEDKKPAFWSKLLNSTQKLSIAFVYDKKPDTSSWLYAHELGRLHLEEVFPEKVETRCYIGDVERAASDGNQVIFTTTPLLMPDSLKASLKYPEVQILNCSLNYAWKSIPTYYAR
;
A
#
# COMPACT_ATOMS: atom_id res chain seq x y z
N ALA A 1 19.69 11.02 4.69
CA ALA A 1 19.75 11.17 6.15
C ALA A 1 20.54 12.43 6.49
N ALA A 2 19.99 13.28 7.36
CA ALA A 2 20.69 14.48 7.83
C ALA A 2 21.90 14.09 8.69
N ARG A 3 23.03 14.71 8.42
CA ARG A 3 24.25 14.59 9.25
C ARG A 3 24.47 15.92 9.92
N ASN A 4 24.79 15.90 11.20
CA ASN A 4 25.19 17.07 11.95
C ASN A 4 26.39 16.69 12.80
N GLU A 5 27.52 17.41 12.65
CA GLU A 5 28.76 17.18 13.39
C GLU A 5 29.28 15.72 13.34
N GLY A 6 29.12 15.06 12.18
CA GLY A 6 29.53 13.66 12.00
C GLY A 6 28.59 12.62 12.58
N GLU A 7 27.52 13.03 13.27
CA GLU A 7 26.48 12.12 13.76
C GLU A 7 25.40 11.89 12.70
N VAL A 8 24.84 10.70 12.70
CA VAL A 8 23.69 10.34 11.85
C VAL A 8 22.45 10.27 12.71
N LEU A 9 21.41 11.00 12.31
CA LEU A 9 20.11 10.93 12.96
C LEU A 9 19.54 9.52 12.83
N SER A 10 18.89 9.04 13.89
CA SER A 10 18.16 7.77 13.83
C SER A 10 16.97 7.86 12.88
N ALA A 11 16.44 6.71 12.47
CA ALA A 11 15.22 6.67 11.66
C ALA A 11 14.03 7.32 12.38
N GLY A 12 13.96 7.21 13.70
CA GLY A 12 12.92 7.87 14.50
C GLY A 12 13.05 9.39 14.49
N ASP A 13 14.25 9.92 14.60
CA ASP A 13 14.51 11.37 14.52
C ASP A 13 14.11 11.91 13.13
N ALA A 14 14.49 11.19 12.06
CA ALA A 14 14.12 11.54 10.69
C ALA A 14 12.59 11.53 10.48
N PHE A 15 11.91 10.59 11.10
CA PHE A 15 10.44 10.50 11.04
C PHE A 15 9.76 11.67 11.74
N LEU A 16 10.27 12.11 12.88
CA LEU A 16 9.74 13.29 13.60
C LEU A 16 9.96 14.59 12.83
N ILE A 17 11.08 14.72 12.13
CA ILE A 17 11.33 15.84 11.20
C ILE A 17 10.32 15.78 10.05
N TYR A 18 10.08 14.60 9.48
CA TYR A 18 9.10 14.41 8.41
C TYR A 18 7.67 14.78 8.85
N LEU A 19 7.31 14.50 10.09
CA LEU A 19 6.01 14.91 10.66
C LEU A 19 5.88 16.43 10.91
N GLY A 20 6.90 17.22 10.61
CA GLY A 20 6.89 18.66 10.77
C GLY A 20 7.02 19.15 12.23
N ILE A 21 7.51 18.29 13.14
CA ILE A 21 7.77 18.64 14.53
C ILE A 21 8.98 19.59 14.61
N PHE A 22 9.94 19.42 13.70
CA PHE A 22 11.06 20.33 13.48
C PHE A 22 11.10 20.78 12.02
N SER A 23 11.48 22.03 11.79
CA SER A 23 11.81 22.46 10.44
C SER A 23 13.14 21.84 10.01
N TYR A 24 13.37 21.77 8.68
CA TYR A 24 14.63 21.29 8.15
C TYR A 24 15.81 22.15 8.61
N GLU A 25 15.63 23.48 8.62
CA GLU A 25 16.61 24.45 9.06
C GLU A 25 16.97 24.26 10.54
N GLU A 26 15.99 23.99 11.39
CA GLU A 26 16.25 23.70 12.81
C GLU A 26 17.04 22.40 12.97
N ALA A 27 16.66 21.36 12.21
CA ALA A 27 17.33 20.05 12.28
C ALA A 27 18.79 20.11 11.85
N ILE A 28 19.14 20.92 10.82
CA ILE A 28 20.52 21.04 10.35
C ILE A 28 21.36 22.04 11.14
N SER A 29 20.72 22.97 11.88
CA SER A 29 21.41 23.98 12.68
C SER A 29 21.78 23.54 14.09
N LYS A 30 21.17 22.45 14.58
CA LYS A 30 21.40 21.91 15.94
C LYS A 30 22.25 20.64 15.90
N PRO A 31 23.16 20.46 16.87
CA PRO A 31 23.81 19.17 17.06
C PRO A 31 22.78 18.05 17.27
N ALA A 32 23.03 16.87 16.71
CA ALA A 32 22.13 15.72 16.80
C ALA A 32 21.82 15.31 18.24
N SER A 33 22.77 15.47 19.16
CA SER A 33 22.57 15.24 20.60
C SER A 33 21.51 16.14 21.21
N LYS A 34 21.54 17.44 20.91
CA LYS A 34 20.53 18.39 21.40
C LYS A 34 19.16 18.11 20.79
N LEU A 35 19.11 17.80 19.51
CA LEU A 35 17.88 17.43 18.84
C LEU A 35 17.21 16.21 19.50
N ARG A 36 18.01 15.20 19.83
CA ARG A 36 17.52 14.02 20.57
C ARG A 36 17.00 14.34 21.96
N GLU A 37 17.69 15.20 22.69
CA GLU A 37 17.20 15.63 24.01
C GLU A 37 15.84 16.34 23.93
N GLU A 38 15.66 17.22 22.95
CA GLU A 38 14.39 17.91 22.72
C GLU A 38 13.28 16.91 22.34
N ILE A 39 13.56 15.96 21.45
CA ILE A 39 12.64 14.90 21.07
C ILE A 39 12.24 14.05 22.28
N LEU A 40 13.21 13.64 23.10
CA LEU A 40 12.94 12.84 24.30
C LEU A 40 12.13 13.61 25.34
N LYS A 41 12.34 14.91 25.46
CA LYS A 41 11.54 15.77 26.32
C LYS A 41 10.10 15.82 25.85
N MET A 42 9.89 16.12 24.56
CA MET A 42 8.56 16.15 23.93
C MET A 42 7.84 14.80 24.09
N TRP A 43 8.57 13.70 23.90
CA TRP A 43 8.00 12.36 24.08
C TRP A 43 7.55 12.07 25.50
N LYS A 44 8.33 12.50 26.50
CA LYS A 44 7.95 12.36 27.92
C LYS A 44 6.76 13.24 28.31
N GLU A 45 6.62 14.40 27.69
CA GLU A 45 5.51 15.33 27.89
C GLU A 45 4.27 14.96 27.05
N PHE A 46 4.42 14.02 26.12
CA PHE A 46 3.32 13.56 25.29
C PHE A 46 2.31 12.78 26.13
N VAL A 47 1.16 13.39 26.32
CA VAL A 47 0.01 12.70 26.93
C VAL A 47 -0.85 12.16 25.80
N PRO A 48 -0.90 10.84 25.61
CA PRO A 48 -1.78 10.27 24.59
C PRO A 48 -3.22 10.66 24.91
N VAL A 49 -3.94 11.17 23.92
CA VAL A 49 -5.37 11.46 24.07
C VAL A 49 -6.06 10.14 24.39
N LYS A 50 -6.52 9.99 25.65
CA LYS A 50 -7.15 8.77 26.15
C LYS A 50 -8.47 8.43 25.46
N GLU A 51 -9.08 9.42 24.84
CA GLU A 51 -10.26 9.26 24.01
C GLU A 51 -9.96 9.91 22.66
N ALA A 52 -9.44 9.13 21.73
CA ALA A 52 -9.59 9.50 20.34
C ALA A 52 -11.09 9.68 20.13
N ALA A 53 -11.54 10.89 19.75
CA ALA A 53 -12.87 11.08 19.23
C ALA A 53 -13.11 9.93 18.24
N PRO A 54 -14.24 9.20 18.33
CA PRO A 54 -14.48 8.08 17.44
C PRO A 54 -14.24 8.64 16.06
N VAL A 55 -13.22 8.12 15.38
CA VAL A 55 -12.99 8.45 13.97
C VAL A 55 -14.31 8.09 13.36
N LYS A 56 -15.13 9.10 13.01
CA LYS A 56 -16.25 8.87 12.14
C LYS A 56 -15.59 8.22 10.94
N ARG A 57 -15.67 6.89 10.85
CA ARG A 57 -15.49 6.23 9.57
C ARG A 57 -16.39 7.08 8.68
N LEU A 58 -15.80 7.74 7.71
CA LEU A 58 -16.56 8.20 6.58
C LEU A 58 -17.31 6.95 6.17
N LEU A 59 -18.59 6.87 6.60
CA LEU A 59 -19.49 5.85 6.10
C LEU A 59 -19.29 5.99 4.63
N GLU A 60 -18.74 4.95 4.03
CA GLU A 60 -18.75 4.86 2.57
C GLU A 60 -20.16 5.25 2.19
N PRO A 61 -20.36 6.24 1.32
CA PRO A 61 -21.70 6.59 0.92
C PRO A 61 -22.38 5.27 0.58
N GLU A 62 -23.54 4.99 1.14
CA GLU A 62 -24.34 3.79 0.85
C GLU A 62 -24.65 3.67 -0.65
N ASP A 63 -24.14 4.62 -1.40
CA ASP A 63 -24.28 4.83 -2.80
C ASP A 63 -23.48 3.84 -3.61
N LYS A 64 -24.23 2.88 -4.11
CA LYS A 64 -23.91 2.12 -5.32
C LYS A 64 -22.55 1.39 -5.22
N LYS A 65 -22.60 0.25 -4.55
CA LYS A 65 -21.64 -0.83 -4.87
C LYS A 65 -21.51 -0.84 -6.39
N PRO A 66 -20.31 -0.61 -6.96
CA PRO A 66 -20.15 -0.68 -8.40
C PRO A 66 -20.85 -1.95 -8.88
N ALA A 67 -21.66 -1.86 -9.93
CA ALA A 67 -22.47 -2.99 -10.41
C ALA A 67 -21.63 -4.26 -10.68
N PHE A 68 -20.35 -4.08 -10.92
CA PHE A 68 -19.34 -5.12 -11.03
C PHE A 68 -19.18 -5.91 -9.73
N TRP A 69 -18.97 -5.26 -8.58
CA TRP A 69 -18.78 -5.94 -7.29
C TRP A 69 -20.05 -6.63 -6.79
N SER A 70 -21.23 -6.07 -7.07
CA SER A 70 -22.48 -6.72 -6.69
C SER A 70 -22.75 -7.99 -7.51
N LYS A 71 -22.40 -8.01 -8.80
CA LYS A 71 -22.49 -9.23 -9.62
C LYS A 71 -21.51 -10.30 -9.16
N LEU A 72 -20.29 -9.89 -8.79
CA LEU A 72 -19.23 -10.78 -8.38
C LEU A 72 -19.50 -11.43 -7.02
N LEU A 73 -19.98 -10.66 -6.05
CA LEU A 73 -20.29 -11.14 -4.69
C LEU A 73 -21.55 -12.02 -4.60
N ASN A 74 -22.45 -11.92 -5.58
CA ASN A 74 -23.66 -12.75 -5.68
C ASN A 74 -23.46 -14.01 -6.55
N SER A 75 -22.29 -14.18 -7.12
CA SER A 75 -21.91 -15.40 -7.86
C SER A 75 -21.66 -16.54 -6.87
N THR A 76 -22.11 -17.73 -7.21
CA THR A 76 -21.73 -18.99 -6.51
C THR A 76 -20.27 -19.37 -6.77
N GLN A 77 -19.62 -18.73 -7.72
CA GLN A 77 -18.23 -18.94 -8.09
C GLN A 77 -17.33 -17.98 -7.30
N LYS A 78 -16.22 -18.52 -6.76
CA LYS A 78 -15.22 -17.72 -6.05
C LYS A 78 -14.61 -16.68 -6.99
N LEU A 79 -14.35 -15.48 -6.46
CA LEU A 79 -13.59 -14.44 -7.13
C LEU A 79 -12.12 -14.84 -7.18
N SER A 80 -11.58 -15.00 -8.38
CA SER A 80 -10.15 -15.29 -8.56
C SER A 80 -9.34 -14.00 -8.65
N ILE A 81 -8.41 -13.81 -7.72
CA ILE A 81 -7.58 -12.61 -7.59
C ILE A 81 -6.11 -13.00 -7.72
N ALA A 82 -5.39 -12.32 -8.58
CA ALA A 82 -3.94 -12.46 -8.69
C ALA A 82 -3.21 -11.29 -8.03
N PHE A 83 -2.12 -11.60 -7.33
CA PHE A 83 -1.14 -10.62 -6.88
C PHE A 83 0.16 -10.85 -7.66
N VAL A 84 0.58 -9.85 -8.41
CA VAL A 84 1.80 -9.91 -9.21
C VAL A 84 2.88 -9.05 -8.59
N TYR A 85 3.99 -9.66 -8.24
CA TYR A 85 5.16 -9.06 -7.63
C TYR A 85 6.28 -8.93 -8.65
N ASP A 86 7.11 -7.90 -8.56
CA ASP A 86 8.32 -7.76 -9.41
C ASP A 86 9.44 -8.74 -9.00
N LYS A 87 9.43 -9.17 -7.73
CA LYS A 87 10.35 -10.15 -7.13
C LYS A 87 9.67 -10.89 -5.99
N LYS A 88 10.35 -11.84 -5.36
CA LYS A 88 9.79 -12.62 -4.24
C LYS A 88 9.34 -11.71 -3.09
N PRO A 89 8.15 -11.94 -2.51
CA PRO A 89 7.60 -11.09 -1.45
C PRO A 89 8.48 -10.97 -0.20
N ASP A 90 9.23 -11.99 0.15
CA ASP A 90 10.13 -12.04 1.30
C ASP A 90 11.37 -11.13 1.16
N THR A 91 11.63 -10.61 -0.03
CA THR A 91 12.78 -9.75 -0.31
C THR A 91 12.57 -8.27 0.02
N SER A 92 11.36 -7.85 0.36
CA SER A 92 11.00 -6.45 0.62
C SER A 92 9.84 -6.37 1.59
N SER A 93 9.94 -5.50 2.58
CA SER A 93 8.84 -5.23 3.53
C SER A 93 7.57 -4.74 2.83
N TRP A 94 7.71 -3.99 1.74
CA TRP A 94 6.61 -3.54 0.90
C TRP A 94 5.86 -4.70 0.24
N LEU A 95 6.59 -5.61 -0.41
CA LEU A 95 5.99 -6.76 -1.07
C LEU A 95 5.43 -7.75 -0.05
N TYR A 96 6.11 -7.91 1.08
CA TYR A 96 5.65 -8.76 2.18
C TYR A 96 4.33 -8.26 2.77
N ALA A 97 4.16 -6.95 2.91
CA ALA A 97 2.89 -6.38 3.35
C ALA A 97 1.73 -6.70 2.39
N HIS A 98 1.96 -6.68 1.07
CA HIS A 98 0.97 -7.11 0.09
C HIS A 98 0.66 -8.60 0.19
N GLU A 99 1.69 -9.43 0.44
CA GLU A 99 1.50 -10.87 0.63
C GLU A 99 0.68 -11.19 1.89
N LEU A 100 0.93 -10.48 2.99
CA LEU A 100 0.09 -10.59 4.19
C LEU A 100 -1.36 -10.19 3.90
N GLY A 101 -1.57 -9.13 3.12
CA GLY A 101 -2.90 -8.71 2.68
C GLY A 101 -3.59 -9.78 1.82
N ARG A 102 -2.86 -10.41 0.90
CA ARG A 102 -3.36 -11.53 0.09
C ARG A 102 -3.82 -12.70 0.95
N LEU A 103 -2.96 -13.14 1.88
CA LEU A 103 -3.28 -14.24 2.79
C LEU A 103 -4.47 -13.91 3.70
N HIS A 104 -4.55 -12.66 4.16
CA HIS A 104 -5.69 -12.21 4.96
C HIS A 104 -7.02 -12.21 4.20
N LEU A 105 -7.01 -11.92 2.90
CA LEU A 105 -8.22 -12.06 2.07
C LEU A 105 -8.73 -13.49 2.04
N GLU A 106 -7.86 -14.48 1.93
CA GLU A 106 -8.25 -15.90 1.96
C GLU A 106 -8.79 -16.33 3.33
N GLU A 107 -8.19 -15.80 4.41
CA GLU A 107 -8.64 -16.05 5.77
C GLU A 107 -10.04 -15.48 6.05
N VAL A 108 -10.29 -14.23 5.63
CA VAL A 108 -11.55 -13.54 5.91
C VAL A 108 -12.68 -13.97 4.98
N PHE A 109 -12.36 -14.32 3.73
CA PHE A 109 -13.35 -14.68 2.70
C PHE A 109 -13.09 -16.05 2.05
N PRO A 110 -12.93 -17.15 2.82
CA PRO A 110 -12.48 -18.43 2.30
C PRO A 110 -13.43 -19.04 1.25
N GLU A 111 -14.73 -18.71 1.34
CA GLU A 111 -15.74 -19.24 0.43
C GLU A 111 -16.01 -18.32 -0.78
N LYS A 112 -15.49 -17.10 -0.77
CA LYS A 112 -15.79 -16.08 -1.78
C LYS A 112 -14.61 -15.71 -2.65
N VAL A 113 -13.39 -15.91 -2.16
CA VAL A 113 -12.17 -15.48 -2.80
C VAL A 113 -11.19 -16.65 -2.88
N GLU A 114 -10.51 -16.76 -4.00
CA GLU A 114 -9.26 -17.50 -4.12
C GLU A 114 -8.17 -16.56 -4.62
N THR A 115 -6.97 -16.67 -4.08
CA THR A 115 -5.87 -15.79 -4.50
C THR A 115 -4.70 -16.59 -5.08
N ARG A 116 -3.96 -15.98 -6.00
CA ARG A 116 -2.77 -16.54 -6.62
C ARG A 116 -1.64 -15.53 -6.62
N CYS A 117 -0.41 -16.02 -6.49
CA CYS A 117 0.81 -15.22 -6.48
C CYS A 117 1.61 -15.48 -7.77
N TYR A 118 2.06 -14.39 -8.42
CA TYR A 118 2.89 -14.43 -9.62
C TYR A 118 4.12 -13.55 -9.44
N ILE A 119 5.22 -13.90 -10.09
CA ILE A 119 6.45 -13.11 -10.08
C ILE A 119 6.74 -12.61 -11.50
N GLY A 120 6.65 -11.29 -11.70
CA GLY A 120 6.99 -10.61 -12.95
C GLY A 120 6.09 -10.89 -14.15
N ASP A 121 5.09 -11.76 -14.02
CA ASP A 121 4.32 -12.27 -15.17
C ASP A 121 2.84 -11.87 -15.08
N VAL A 122 2.56 -10.62 -15.46
CA VAL A 122 1.20 -10.06 -15.49
C VAL A 122 0.35 -10.72 -16.57
N GLU A 123 0.95 -11.06 -17.72
CA GLU A 123 0.22 -11.69 -18.82
C GLU A 123 -0.27 -13.08 -18.44
N ARG A 124 0.57 -13.88 -17.79
CA ARG A 124 0.18 -15.19 -17.30
C ARG A 124 -0.93 -15.08 -16.26
N ALA A 125 -0.83 -14.13 -15.32
CA ALA A 125 -1.87 -13.89 -14.34
C ALA A 125 -3.24 -13.61 -15.00
N ALA A 126 -3.25 -12.88 -16.13
CA ALA A 126 -4.47 -12.62 -16.89
C ALA A 126 -4.95 -13.87 -17.65
N SER A 127 -4.05 -14.59 -18.34
CA SER A 127 -4.40 -15.78 -19.12
C SER A 127 -4.87 -16.97 -18.28
N ASP A 128 -4.45 -17.05 -17.02
CA ASP A 128 -4.86 -18.09 -16.07
C ASP A 128 -6.30 -17.89 -15.51
N GLY A 129 -7.03 -16.89 -16.02
CA GLY A 129 -8.44 -16.66 -15.73
C GLY A 129 -8.70 -15.91 -14.42
N ASN A 130 -7.72 -15.19 -13.89
CA ASN A 130 -7.96 -14.31 -12.76
C ASN A 130 -8.81 -13.12 -13.20
N GLN A 131 -9.82 -12.78 -12.41
CA GLN A 131 -10.77 -11.70 -12.70
C GLN A 131 -10.25 -10.34 -12.25
N VAL A 132 -9.45 -10.33 -11.19
CA VAL A 132 -8.82 -9.13 -10.64
C VAL A 132 -7.33 -9.37 -10.47
N ILE A 133 -6.52 -8.41 -10.88
CA ILE A 133 -5.06 -8.49 -10.76
C ILE A 133 -4.54 -7.25 -10.06
N PHE A 134 -3.84 -7.45 -8.95
CA PHE A 134 -3.07 -6.42 -8.25
C PHE A 134 -1.60 -6.53 -8.65
N THR A 135 -1.09 -5.53 -9.35
CA THR A 135 0.35 -5.40 -9.61
C THR A 135 0.97 -4.48 -8.56
N THR A 136 1.87 -5.03 -7.75
CA THR A 136 2.26 -4.48 -6.44
C THR A 136 3.30 -3.37 -6.50
N THR A 137 3.84 -3.07 -7.67
CA THR A 137 4.82 -2.00 -7.87
C THR A 137 4.60 -1.22 -9.17
N PRO A 138 5.06 0.05 -9.24
CA PRO A 138 5.02 0.84 -10.47
C PRO A 138 5.81 0.22 -11.62
N LEU A 139 6.80 -0.61 -11.32
CA LEU A 139 7.64 -1.29 -12.33
C LEU A 139 6.84 -2.21 -13.25
N LEU A 140 5.71 -2.74 -12.76
CA LEU A 140 4.82 -3.62 -13.51
C LEU A 140 3.78 -2.85 -14.36
N MET A 141 3.80 -1.51 -14.36
CA MET A 141 2.84 -0.72 -15.12
C MET A 141 2.86 -0.98 -16.64
N PRO A 142 4.03 -1.07 -17.31
CA PRO A 142 4.06 -1.35 -18.76
C PRO A 142 3.41 -2.69 -19.11
N ASP A 143 3.64 -3.73 -18.29
CA ASP A 143 3.07 -5.05 -18.52
C ASP A 143 1.58 -5.10 -18.14
N SER A 144 1.18 -4.33 -17.13
CA SER A 144 -0.23 -4.09 -16.77
C SER A 144 -1.00 -3.45 -17.94
N LEU A 145 -0.42 -2.45 -18.60
CA LEU A 145 -1.02 -1.81 -19.79
C LEU A 145 -1.17 -2.79 -20.95
N LYS A 146 -0.14 -3.58 -21.25
CA LYS A 146 -0.21 -4.60 -22.31
C LYS A 146 -1.30 -5.64 -22.01
N ALA A 147 -1.33 -6.13 -20.77
CA ALA A 147 -2.31 -7.12 -20.35
C ALA A 147 -3.74 -6.55 -20.39
N SER A 148 -3.98 -5.30 -19.97
CA SER A 148 -5.31 -4.68 -20.02
C SER A 148 -5.86 -4.51 -21.43
N LEU A 149 -4.99 -4.32 -22.41
CA LEU A 149 -5.40 -4.24 -23.82
C LEU A 149 -5.72 -5.62 -24.39
N LYS A 150 -4.99 -6.65 -23.96
CA LYS A 150 -5.15 -8.01 -24.44
C LYS A 150 -6.31 -8.75 -23.76
N TYR A 151 -6.56 -8.45 -22.50
CA TYR A 151 -7.58 -9.07 -21.65
C TYR A 151 -8.50 -7.99 -21.08
N PRO A 152 -9.36 -7.36 -21.88
CA PRO A 152 -10.20 -6.22 -21.46
C PRO A 152 -11.24 -6.56 -20.40
N GLU A 153 -11.55 -7.85 -20.23
CA GLU A 153 -12.46 -8.36 -19.20
C GLU A 153 -11.81 -8.46 -17.81
N VAL A 154 -10.47 -8.43 -17.73
CA VAL A 154 -9.72 -8.54 -16.48
C VAL A 154 -9.53 -7.16 -15.86
N GLN A 155 -9.92 -7.02 -14.60
CA GLN A 155 -9.70 -5.79 -13.85
C GLN A 155 -8.25 -5.76 -13.32
N ILE A 156 -7.42 -4.91 -13.87
CA ILE A 156 -6.02 -4.74 -13.43
C ILE A 156 -5.89 -3.45 -12.63
N LEU A 157 -5.31 -3.53 -11.42
CA LEU A 157 -5.00 -2.40 -10.57
C LEU A 157 -3.49 -2.36 -10.30
N ASN A 158 -2.89 -1.19 -10.49
CA ASN A 158 -1.44 -1.02 -10.25
C ASN A 158 -1.16 -0.17 -9.01
N CYS A 159 -0.23 -0.62 -8.18
CA CYS A 159 0.24 0.13 -7.02
C CYS A 159 1.20 1.23 -7.46
N SER A 160 0.67 2.42 -7.71
CA SER A 160 1.44 3.57 -8.18
C SER A 160 0.81 4.88 -7.74
N LEU A 161 1.65 5.86 -7.41
CA LEU A 161 1.22 7.23 -7.11
C LEU A 161 1.25 8.15 -8.34
N ASN A 162 2.12 7.85 -9.31
CA ASN A 162 2.47 8.78 -10.39
C ASN A 162 1.90 8.41 -11.75
N TYR A 163 1.32 7.23 -11.88
CA TYR A 163 0.83 6.73 -13.16
C TYR A 163 -0.67 6.46 -13.08
N ALA A 164 -1.46 7.48 -13.40
CA ALA A 164 -2.90 7.33 -13.57
C ALA A 164 -3.23 7.17 -15.06
N TRP A 165 -3.59 5.99 -15.49
CA TRP A 165 -4.07 5.70 -16.85
C TRP A 165 -5.57 5.44 -16.81
N LYS A 166 -6.31 5.91 -17.81
CA LYS A 166 -7.77 5.70 -17.87
C LYS A 166 -8.18 4.23 -17.85
N SER A 167 -7.32 3.35 -18.35
CA SER A 167 -7.55 1.90 -18.45
C SER A 167 -7.08 1.10 -17.24
N ILE A 168 -6.24 1.69 -16.38
CA ILE A 168 -5.69 1.01 -15.21
C ILE A 168 -5.88 1.88 -13.98
N PRO A 169 -6.81 1.53 -13.09
CA PRO A 169 -6.92 2.15 -11.78
C PRO A 169 -5.63 1.97 -10.98
N THR A 170 -5.22 3.00 -10.29
CA THR A 170 -4.07 2.96 -9.39
C THR A 170 -4.53 2.90 -7.94
N TYR A 171 -3.77 2.22 -7.12
CA TYR A 171 -3.95 2.19 -5.66
C TYR A 171 -2.59 2.40 -4.99
N TYR A 172 -2.60 2.76 -3.72
CA TYR A 172 -1.40 2.75 -2.88
C TYR A 172 -1.76 2.20 -1.50
N ALA A 173 -0.83 1.46 -0.92
CA ALA A 173 -0.94 0.99 0.45
C ALA A 173 -0.31 2.03 1.40
N ARG A 174 -0.98 2.30 2.51
CA ARG A 174 -0.46 3.12 3.61
C ARG A 174 -0.08 2.25 4.78
#